data_9abf8b4eda652d08c439d3111779da45
#
_entry.id   9abf8b4eda652d08c439d3111779da45
#
_cell.length_a   1.000
_cell.length_b   1.000
_cell.length_c   1.000
_cell.angle_alpha   90.00
_cell.angle_beta   90.00
_cell.angle_gamma   90.00
#
_symmetry.space_group_name_H-M   'P 1'
#
loop_
_entity.id
_entity.type
_entity.pdbx_description
1 polymer ?
#
loop_
_entity_poly.entity_id
_entity_poly.type
_entity_poly.pdbx_seq_one_letter_code
_entity_poly.pdbx_strand_id
1 'polypeptide(L)'
;MIEIFQVKDRKTLKEFVRFPEVLYTNCPQYVPNLRMDEKAIFTTSPCLDYCKLKMWIVKDGKRVVGRIAAIINPRYNKLYNVKRVRFGWIDFEENIEIAKLLLDSAEQWAKEEGMTEIHGPLGYNTWYKQGMLVEGFENVPQVNCIYNYPYYKEFIEKLGFEKECDWVQYKLPPTQGVSDKLRRINDMLLARYPLRVVDLNVIKKQDDLIERFFDHYNETFKRVHNFVPLTKKEIDVLGKQYIKLLRPELNCFVMDDQGRIAAYGICFPSLSEAYQKAKGRLFPFGWWHILRAYTKYSGIDLMMVGADPAWQSKGVSAIFHCHLADNFKGKDLKYSITNPQIEDNSAVKVWDSYQEKEDYMRRRCYIKTIK
;
A
#
# COMPACT_ATOMS: atom_id res chain seq x y z
N MET A 1 3.66 12.33 -33.56
CA MET A 1 4.79 12.99 -32.84
C MET A 1 4.51 12.92 -31.36
N ILE A 2 5.46 12.41 -30.62
CA ILE A 2 5.32 12.25 -29.15
C ILE A 2 5.63 13.59 -28.47
N GLU A 3 4.69 14.09 -27.69
CA GLU A 3 4.79 15.37 -26.98
C GLU A 3 4.37 15.24 -25.52
N ILE A 4 5.00 15.99 -24.62
CA ILE A 4 4.68 15.99 -23.19
C ILE A 4 3.88 17.23 -22.82
N PHE A 5 2.86 17.02 -21.96
CA PHE A 5 1.97 18.08 -21.49
C PHE A 5 1.87 18.02 -19.99
N GLN A 6 2.00 19.17 -19.34
CA GLN A 6 1.71 19.26 -17.89
C GLN A 6 0.20 19.18 -17.66
N VAL A 7 -0.22 18.43 -16.65
CA VAL A 7 -1.62 18.35 -16.20
C VAL A 7 -1.97 19.62 -15.42
N LYS A 8 -2.80 20.50 -15.99
CA LYS A 8 -3.16 21.80 -15.39
C LYS A 8 -4.66 22.02 -15.24
N ASP A 9 -5.48 21.23 -15.94
CA ASP A 9 -6.92 21.43 -16.00
C ASP A 9 -7.70 20.13 -15.81
N ARG A 10 -9.04 20.23 -15.74
CA ARG A 10 -9.93 19.09 -15.54
C ARG A 10 -9.87 18.07 -16.68
N LYS A 11 -9.57 18.50 -17.91
CA LYS A 11 -9.51 17.61 -19.09
C LYS A 11 -8.26 16.75 -19.01
N THR A 12 -7.09 17.35 -18.84
CA THR A 12 -5.82 16.66 -18.74
C THR A 12 -5.74 15.80 -17.47
N LEU A 13 -6.35 16.20 -16.34
CA LEU A 13 -6.47 15.36 -15.15
C LEU A 13 -7.36 14.12 -15.43
N LYS A 14 -8.45 14.27 -16.16
CA LYS A 14 -9.29 13.14 -16.55
C LYS A 14 -8.53 12.17 -17.47
N GLU A 15 -7.75 12.68 -18.40
CA GLU A 15 -6.89 11.88 -19.26
C GLU A 15 -5.83 11.13 -18.45
N PHE A 16 -5.16 11.80 -17.51
CA PHE A 16 -4.19 11.22 -16.59
C PHE A 16 -4.77 10.06 -15.78
N VAL A 17 -5.93 10.27 -15.14
CA VAL A 17 -6.60 9.26 -14.30
C VAL A 17 -7.06 8.05 -15.10
N ARG A 18 -7.50 8.25 -16.36
CA ARG A 18 -8.06 7.18 -17.19
C ARG A 18 -7.03 6.38 -17.97
N PHE A 19 -5.84 6.91 -18.17
CA PHE A 19 -4.82 6.27 -19.02
C PHE A 19 -4.50 4.81 -18.64
N PRO A 20 -4.33 4.43 -17.35
CA PRO A 20 -4.05 3.03 -17.01
C PRO A 20 -5.15 2.05 -17.42
N GLU A 21 -6.42 2.48 -17.42
CA GLU A 21 -7.51 1.61 -17.86
C GLU A 21 -7.42 1.31 -19.39
N VAL A 22 -6.85 2.24 -20.16
CA VAL A 22 -6.58 2.05 -21.59
C VAL A 22 -5.36 1.18 -21.79
N LEU A 23 -4.27 1.49 -21.10
CA LEU A 23 -3.00 0.76 -21.18
C LEU A 23 -3.17 -0.73 -20.81
N TYR A 24 -3.90 -1.01 -19.72
CA TYR A 24 -4.07 -2.37 -19.18
C TYR A 24 -5.39 -3.04 -19.63
N THR A 25 -6.04 -2.56 -20.70
CA THR A 25 -7.35 -3.10 -21.16
C THR A 25 -7.34 -4.62 -21.36
N ASN A 26 -6.23 -5.17 -21.86
CA ASN A 26 -6.07 -6.60 -22.15
C ASN A 26 -5.22 -7.32 -21.10
N CYS A 27 -5.01 -6.73 -19.94
CA CYS A 27 -4.23 -7.32 -18.84
C CYS A 27 -5.17 -7.92 -17.79
N PRO A 28 -5.32 -9.25 -17.73
CA PRO A 28 -6.23 -9.90 -16.79
C PRO A 28 -5.80 -9.76 -15.32
N GLN A 29 -4.52 -9.46 -15.06
CA GLN A 29 -4.00 -9.24 -13.71
C GLN A 29 -4.25 -7.83 -13.20
N TYR A 30 -4.48 -6.86 -14.10
CA TYR A 30 -4.62 -5.47 -13.68
C TYR A 30 -5.87 -5.22 -12.82
N VAL A 31 -5.68 -4.53 -11.68
CA VAL A 31 -6.74 -4.11 -10.76
C VAL A 31 -6.90 -2.60 -10.83
N PRO A 32 -7.93 -2.09 -11.54
CA PRO A 32 -8.12 -0.66 -11.71
C PRO A 32 -8.58 0.02 -10.41
N ASN A 33 -8.02 1.18 -10.10
CA ASN A 33 -8.57 2.04 -9.05
C ASN A 33 -9.94 2.61 -9.46
N LEU A 34 -10.79 2.94 -8.48
CA LEU A 34 -11.97 3.73 -8.76
C LEU A 34 -11.56 5.14 -9.18
N ARG A 35 -12.07 5.61 -10.32
CA ARG A 35 -11.70 6.92 -10.89
C ARG A 35 -11.93 8.09 -9.95
N MET A 36 -12.98 8.01 -9.12
CA MET A 36 -13.28 9.06 -8.16
C MET A 36 -12.22 9.11 -7.05
N ASP A 37 -11.78 7.94 -6.56
CA ASP A 37 -10.76 7.86 -5.51
C ASP A 37 -9.40 8.30 -6.06
N GLU A 38 -9.03 7.83 -7.25
CA GLU A 38 -7.80 8.23 -7.94
C GLU A 38 -7.78 9.76 -8.18
N LYS A 39 -8.90 10.36 -8.60
CA LYS A 39 -9.02 11.81 -8.77
C LYS A 39 -8.88 12.55 -7.44
N ALA A 40 -9.48 12.03 -6.36
CA ALA A 40 -9.44 12.64 -5.04
C ALA A 40 -8.01 12.78 -4.51
N ILE A 41 -7.13 11.81 -4.83
CA ILE A 41 -5.70 11.87 -4.48
C ILE A 41 -5.04 13.17 -4.96
N PHE A 42 -5.41 13.65 -6.16
CA PHE A 42 -4.82 14.83 -6.79
C PHE A 42 -5.59 16.12 -6.57
N THR A 43 -6.75 16.07 -5.93
CA THR A 43 -7.62 17.25 -5.78
C THR A 43 -8.01 17.58 -4.36
N THR A 44 -8.10 16.59 -3.47
CA THR A 44 -8.65 16.75 -2.12
C THR A 44 -7.84 16.05 -1.04
N SER A 45 -6.74 15.37 -1.40
CA SER A 45 -5.87 14.73 -0.40
C SER A 45 -5.31 15.73 0.59
N PRO A 46 -5.34 15.47 1.91
CA PRO A 46 -4.69 16.31 2.92
C PRO A 46 -3.18 16.51 2.69
N CYS A 47 -2.54 15.58 1.99
CA CYS A 47 -1.11 15.68 1.66
C CYS A 47 -0.79 16.90 0.77
N LEU A 48 -1.77 17.39 0.01
CA LEU A 48 -1.62 18.58 -0.84
C LEU A 48 -1.40 19.87 -0.04
N ASP A 49 -1.74 19.88 1.26
CA ASP A 49 -1.50 21.04 2.12
C ASP A 49 0.00 21.28 2.35
N TYR A 50 0.85 20.26 2.20
CA TYR A 50 2.28 20.38 2.48
C TYR A 50 3.21 19.82 1.39
N CYS A 51 2.71 18.95 0.51
CA CYS A 51 3.50 18.43 -0.61
C CYS A 51 3.37 19.33 -1.85
N LYS A 52 4.48 19.49 -2.57
CA LYS A 52 4.42 20.01 -3.94
C LYS A 52 4.17 18.86 -4.90
N LEU A 53 3.30 19.08 -5.89
CA LEU A 53 2.91 18.10 -6.89
C LEU A 53 3.00 18.68 -8.29
N LYS A 54 3.64 17.98 -9.23
CA LYS A 54 3.49 18.20 -10.66
C LYS A 54 3.16 16.88 -11.36
N MET A 55 2.38 16.94 -12.41
CA MET A 55 1.96 15.77 -13.18
C MET A 55 2.09 16.05 -14.67
N TRP A 56 2.42 15.01 -15.43
CA TRP A 56 2.52 15.08 -16.89
C TRP A 56 1.84 13.91 -17.56
N ILE A 57 1.40 14.13 -18.77
CA ILE A 57 0.96 13.12 -19.73
C ILE A 57 1.77 13.26 -21.01
N VAL A 58 2.12 12.14 -21.62
CA VAL A 58 2.71 12.08 -22.95
C VAL A 58 1.62 11.68 -23.94
N LYS A 59 1.57 12.35 -25.07
CA LYS A 59 0.63 12.06 -26.13
C LYS A 59 1.33 11.74 -27.44
N ASP A 60 0.77 10.81 -28.20
CA ASP A 60 1.04 10.63 -29.62
C ASP A 60 -0.20 11.08 -30.40
N GLY A 61 -0.10 12.26 -30.99
CA GLY A 61 -1.22 12.99 -31.54
C GLY A 61 -2.27 13.30 -30.47
N LYS A 62 -3.48 12.70 -30.59
CA LYS A 62 -4.56 12.88 -29.62
C LYS A 62 -4.59 11.82 -28.51
N ARG A 63 -3.82 10.75 -28.63
CA ARG A 63 -3.83 9.59 -27.74
C ARG A 63 -2.81 9.77 -26.62
N VAL A 64 -3.23 9.58 -25.37
CA VAL A 64 -2.30 9.50 -24.23
C VAL A 64 -1.56 8.17 -24.30
N VAL A 65 -0.24 8.21 -24.16
CA VAL A 65 0.67 7.05 -24.24
C VAL A 65 1.57 6.91 -23.00
N GLY A 66 1.51 7.89 -22.09
CA GLY A 66 2.25 7.85 -20.81
C GLY A 66 1.76 8.88 -19.82
N ARG A 67 2.00 8.62 -18.54
CA ARG A 67 1.74 9.54 -17.43
C ARG A 67 2.79 9.41 -16.34
N ILE A 68 3.02 10.46 -15.58
CA ILE A 68 3.85 10.48 -14.36
C ILE A 68 3.39 11.58 -13.41
N ALA A 69 3.49 11.33 -12.10
CA ALA A 69 3.41 12.35 -11.06
C ALA A 69 4.75 12.47 -10.36
N ALA A 70 5.18 13.69 -10.08
CA ALA A 70 6.34 13.99 -9.25
C ALA A 70 5.90 14.74 -8.00
N ILE A 71 6.46 14.35 -6.84
CA ILE A 71 6.05 14.82 -5.52
C ILE A 71 7.27 15.21 -4.71
N ILE A 72 7.28 16.43 -4.18
CA ILE A 72 8.25 16.82 -3.16
C ILE A 72 7.52 16.85 -1.82
N ASN A 73 7.92 15.96 -0.91
CA ASN A 73 7.41 15.94 0.46
C ASN A 73 8.44 16.60 1.39
N PRO A 74 8.25 17.88 1.79
CA PRO A 74 9.21 18.60 2.61
C PRO A 74 9.34 18.01 4.03
N ARG A 75 8.30 17.34 4.54
CA ARG A 75 8.35 16.68 5.85
C ARG A 75 9.27 15.46 5.81
N TYR A 76 9.21 14.68 4.72
CA TYR A 76 10.12 13.57 4.46
C TYR A 76 11.56 14.08 4.33
N ASN A 77 11.78 15.08 3.46
CA ASN A 77 13.10 15.61 3.21
C ASN A 77 13.76 16.18 4.47
N LYS A 78 12.97 16.86 5.32
CA LYS A 78 13.44 17.35 6.63
C LYS A 78 13.75 16.21 7.60
N LEU A 79 12.87 15.19 7.68
CA LEU A 79 13.00 14.07 8.62
C LEU A 79 14.27 13.25 8.36
N TYR A 80 14.56 13.00 7.09
CA TYR A 80 15.70 12.18 6.67
C TYR A 80 16.94 13.00 6.27
N ASN A 81 16.87 14.33 6.34
CA ASN A 81 17.93 15.26 5.92
C ASN A 81 18.40 15.00 4.48
N VAL A 82 17.45 14.88 3.56
CA VAL A 82 17.69 14.61 2.12
C VAL A 82 17.01 15.65 1.25
N LYS A 83 17.40 15.70 -0.05
CA LYS A 83 16.79 16.56 -1.07
C LYS A 83 16.23 15.67 -2.19
N ARG A 84 15.10 15.01 -1.92
CA ARG A 84 14.49 14.00 -2.80
C ARG A 84 13.15 14.45 -3.37
N VAL A 85 12.97 14.18 -4.66
CA VAL A 85 11.67 14.15 -5.31
C VAL A 85 11.23 12.69 -5.46
N ARG A 86 9.96 12.43 -5.22
CA ARG A 86 9.35 11.14 -5.49
C ARG A 86 8.74 11.15 -6.89
N PHE A 87 8.89 10.07 -7.66
CA PHE A 87 8.03 9.82 -8.80
C PHE A 87 7.03 8.72 -8.45
N GLY A 88 5.81 8.84 -8.99
CA GLY A 88 4.75 7.87 -8.81
C GLY A 88 3.72 7.97 -9.92
N TRP A 89 2.68 7.14 -9.88
CA TRP A 89 1.68 7.09 -10.96
C TRP A 89 2.31 7.08 -12.35
N ILE A 90 3.45 6.38 -12.48
CA ILE A 90 4.14 6.23 -13.74
C ILE A 90 3.56 5.05 -14.50
N ASP A 91 2.98 5.35 -15.66
CA ASP A 91 2.48 4.37 -16.60
C ASP A 91 2.84 4.81 -18.02
N PHE A 92 3.26 3.87 -18.87
CA PHE A 92 3.66 4.17 -20.26
C PHE A 92 3.56 2.92 -21.15
N GLU A 93 3.32 3.13 -22.42
CA GLU A 93 3.37 2.08 -23.44
C GLU A 93 4.82 1.60 -23.65
N GLU A 94 5.00 0.42 -24.23
CA GLU A 94 6.31 -0.22 -24.45
C GLU A 94 7.19 0.57 -25.43
N ASN A 95 7.64 1.72 -24.97
CA ASN A 95 8.56 2.60 -25.68
C ASN A 95 9.42 3.36 -24.66
N ILE A 96 10.74 3.12 -24.70
CA ILE A 96 11.70 3.73 -23.75
C ILE A 96 11.74 5.26 -23.87
N GLU A 97 11.50 5.83 -25.06
CA GLU A 97 11.50 7.28 -25.25
C GLU A 97 10.35 7.94 -24.49
N ILE A 98 9.19 7.27 -24.34
CA ILE A 98 8.08 7.75 -23.52
C ILE A 98 8.50 7.75 -22.04
N ALA A 99 9.07 6.65 -21.56
CA ALA A 99 9.55 6.56 -20.18
C ALA A 99 10.62 7.63 -19.88
N LYS A 100 11.56 7.81 -20.81
CA LYS A 100 12.61 8.84 -20.72
C LYS A 100 12.01 10.23 -20.63
N LEU A 101 11.09 10.59 -21.51
CA LEU A 101 10.47 11.91 -21.55
C LEU A 101 9.71 12.24 -20.26
N LEU A 102 9.02 11.24 -19.68
CA LEU A 102 8.31 11.36 -18.41
C LEU A 102 9.29 11.61 -17.24
N LEU A 103 10.32 10.78 -17.14
CA LEU A 103 11.33 10.88 -16.07
C LEU A 103 12.18 12.14 -16.19
N ASP A 104 12.64 12.51 -17.40
CA ASP A 104 13.39 13.75 -17.64
C ASP A 104 12.59 14.97 -17.20
N SER A 105 11.26 14.99 -17.43
CA SER A 105 10.41 16.10 -17.00
C SER A 105 10.27 16.18 -15.47
N ALA A 106 10.22 15.04 -14.79
CA ALA A 106 10.23 14.98 -13.34
C ALA A 106 11.59 15.42 -12.78
N GLU A 107 12.71 14.96 -13.38
CA GLU A 107 14.07 15.34 -13.00
C GLU A 107 14.32 16.83 -13.24
N GLN A 108 13.86 17.39 -14.36
CA GLN A 108 14.00 18.81 -14.66
C GLN A 108 13.29 19.67 -13.60
N TRP A 109 12.05 19.33 -13.28
CA TRP A 109 11.33 20.02 -12.22
C TRP A 109 12.02 19.85 -10.86
N ALA A 110 12.54 18.67 -10.55
CA ALA A 110 13.28 18.42 -9.32
C ALA A 110 14.51 19.33 -9.20
N LYS A 111 15.27 19.54 -10.30
CA LYS A 111 16.41 20.48 -10.35
C LYS A 111 15.97 21.91 -10.07
N GLU A 112 14.86 22.36 -10.69
CA GLU A 112 14.30 23.70 -10.47
C GLU A 112 13.94 23.94 -9.01
N GLU A 113 13.52 22.88 -8.30
CA GLU A 113 13.16 22.90 -6.88
C GLU A 113 14.36 22.59 -5.94
N GLY A 114 15.57 22.45 -6.50
CA GLY A 114 16.80 22.22 -5.73
C GLY A 114 16.92 20.80 -5.13
N MET A 115 16.26 19.82 -5.72
CA MET A 115 16.40 18.40 -5.34
C MET A 115 17.63 17.80 -6.00
N THR A 116 18.25 16.83 -5.33
CA THR A 116 19.49 16.16 -5.80
C THR A 116 19.28 14.70 -6.15
N GLU A 117 18.15 14.12 -5.75
CA GLU A 117 17.82 12.72 -6.01
C GLU A 117 16.35 12.58 -6.39
N ILE A 118 16.07 11.61 -7.29
CA ILE A 118 14.72 11.17 -7.64
C ILE A 118 14.54 9.70 -7.26
N HIS A 119 13.45 9.34 -6.58
CA HIS A 119 13.19 7.98 -6.17
C HIS A 119 11.71 7.60 -6.30
N GLY A 120 11.43 6.29 -6.46
CA GLY A 120 10.07 5.79 -6.63
C GLY A 120 9.99 4.43 -7.35
N PRO A 121 8.78 4.01 -7.77
CA PRO A 121 7.52 4.75 -7.63
C PRO A 121 7.00 4.78 -6.19
N LEU A 122 6.63 5.96 -5.73
CA LEU A 122 6.13 6.24 -4.38
C LEU A 122 5.00 7.28 -4.42
N GLY A 123 4.02 7.16 -3.51
CA GLY A 123 3.04 8.20 -3.27
C GLY A 123 3.49 9.25 -2.25
N TYR A 124 2.55 10.02 -1.71
CA TYR A 124 2.85 11.07 -0.73
C TYR A 124 3.51 10.54 0.54
N ASN A 125 3.04 9.40 1.04
CA ASN A 125 3.53 8.70 2.23
C ASN A 125 3.26 7.20 2.12
N THR A 126 3.52 6.43 3.18
CA THR A 126 3.37 4.97 3.22
C THR A 126 1.93 4.44 3.10
N TRP A 127 0.91 5.30 3.12
CA TRP A 127 -0.49 4.93 2.89
C TRP A 127 -0.88 4.88 1.40
N TYR A 128 0.01 5.33 0.52
CA TYR A 128 -0.17 5.27 -0.92
C TYR A 128 0.58 4.08 -1.52
N LYS A 129 0.19 3.68 -2.72
CA LYS A 129 0.85 2.59 -3.46
C LYS A 129 2.33 2.86 -3.63
N GLN A 130 3.15 1.82 -3.46
CA GLN A 130 4.61 1.90 -3.48
C GLN A 130 5.21 0.76 -4.29
N GLY A 131 6.35 1.02 -4.90
CA GLY A 131 7.20 0.04 -5.57
C GLY A 131 6.67 -0.42 -6.93
N MET A 132 7.57 -0.51 -7.88
CA MET A 132 7.35 -1.08 -9.21
C MET A 132 7.35 -2.60 -9.11
N LEU A 133 6.39 -3.29 -9.71
CA LEU A 133 6.37 -4.75 -9.78
C LEU A 133 7.57 -5.23 -10.61
N VAL A 134 8.37 -6.15 -10.05
CA VAL A 134 9.56 -6.72 -10.68
C VAL A 134 9.54 -8.24 -10.77
N GLU A 135 8.72 -8.92 -9.96
CA GLU A 135 8.48 -10.37 -10.00
C GLU A 135 7.03 -10.70 -9.63
N GLY A 136 6.47 -11.79 -10.15
CA GLY A 136 5.10 -12.24 -9.89
C GLY A 136 4.07 -11.58 -10.81
N PHE A 137 4.42 -11.28 -12.04
CA PHE A 137 3.55 -10.61 -13.02
C PHE A 137 2.30 -11.41 -13.41
N GLU A 138 2.32 -12.72 -13.20
CA GLU A 138 1.20 -13.65 -13.43
C GLU A 138 0.11 -13.53 -12.36
N ASN A 139 0.41 -12.93 -11.23
CA ASN A 139 -0.49 -12.81 -10.09
C ASN A 139 -1.38 -11.56 -10.15
N VAL A 140 -2.50 -11.60 -9.46
CA VAL A 140 -3.42 -10.46 -9.31
C VAL A 140 -3.02 -9.66 -8.06
N PRO A 141 -2.64 -8.37 -8.16
CA PRO A 141 -2.24 -7.59 -7.00
C PRO A 141 -3.42 -7.29 -6.08
N GLN A 142 -3.11 -6.99 -4.82
CA GLN A 142 -4.06 -6.35 -3.91
C GLN A 142 -4.43 -4.95 -4.44
N VAL A 143 -5.62 -4.46 -4.06
CA VAL A 143 -6.13 -3.14 -4.51
C VAL A 143 -5.18 -1.98 -4.19
N ASN A 144 -4.47 -2.08 -3.07
CA ASN A 144 -3.49 -1.08 -2.61
C ASN A 144 -2.09 -1.23 -3.23
N CYS A 145 -1.90 -2.12 -4.20
CA CYS A 145 -0.62 -2.38 -4.84
C CYS A 145 -0.58 -1.88 -6.29
N ILE A 146 0.62 -1.55 -6.76
CA ILE A 146 0.88 -1.21 -8.15
C ILE A 146 0.94 -2.50 -8.99
N TYR A 147 0.40 -2.47 -10.20
CA TYR A 147 0.69 -3.39 -11.28
C TYR A 147 1.31 -2.63 -12.45
N ASN A 148 2.30 -3.22 -13.08
CA ASN A 148 2.93 -2.72 -14.30
C ASN A 148 3.43 -3.90 -15.14
N TYR A 149 3.66 -3.64 -16.42
CA TYR A 149 4.23 -4.65 -17.33
C TYR A 149 5.71 -4.93 -17.05
N PRO A 150 6.25 -6.12 -17.45
CA PRO A 150 7.64 -6.51 -17.19
C PRO A 150 8.69 -5.56 -17.78
N TYR A 151 8.44 -4.94 -18.94
CA TYR A 151 9.38 -4.04 -19.62
C TYR A 151 9.72 -2.78 -18.80
N TYR A 152 8.91 -2.42 -17.80
CA TYR A 152 9.18 -1.27 -16.94
C TYR A 152 10.51 -1.38 -16.22
N LYS A 153 10.80 -2.55 -15.64
CA LYS A 153 12.06 -2.81 -14.94
C LYS A 153 13.26 -2.54 -15.84
N GLU A 154 13.25 -3.12 -17.05
CA GLU A 154 14.35 -2.97 -18.00
C GLU A 154 14.56 -1.51 -18.40
N PHE A 155 13.47 -0.78 -18.69
CA PHE A 155 13.56 0.61 -19.13
C PHE A 155 14.05 1.54 -18.03
N ILE A 156 13.55 1.39 -16.81
CA ILE A 156 13.97 2.20 -15.66
C ILE A 156 15.45 1.98 -15.36
N GLU A 157 15.92 0.73 -15.39
CA GLU A 157 17.32 0.39 -15.17
C GLU A 157 18.22 0.94 -16.30
N LYS A 158 17.79 0.85 -17.58
CA LYS A 158 18.48 1.46 -18.72
C LYS A 158 18.56 3.00 -18.63
N LEU A 159 17.60 3.63 -17.98
CA LEU A 159 17.60 5.09 -17.77
C LEU A 159 18.42 5.52 -16.54
N GLY A 160 19.20 4.59 -15.97
CA GLY A 160 20.20 4.86 -14.93
C GLY A 160 19.64 4.89 -13.51
N PHE A 161 18.49 4.30 -13.29
CA PHE A 161 17.96 4.10 -11.94
C PHE A 161 18.50 2.81 -11.33
N GLU A 162 18.82 2.85 -10.04
CA GLU A 162 19.34 1.73 -9.28
C GLU A 162 18.33 1.31 -8.20
N LYS A 163 18.43 0.06 -7.72
CA LYS A 163 17.61 -0.44 -6.62
C LYS A 163 17.88 0.37 -5.35
N GLU A 164 16.84 0.94 -4.75
CA GLU A 164 16.88 1.49 -3.39
C GLU A 164 16.48 0.43 -2.36
N CYS A 165 15.32 -0.22 -2.55
CA CYS A 165 14.86 -1.31 -1.70
C CYS A 165 13.81 -2.15 -2.43
N ASP A 166 13.58 -3.38 -1.92
CA ASP A 166 12.49 -4.24 -2.38
C ASP A 166 11.47 -4.50 -1.27
N TRP A 167 10.22 -4.67 -1.68
CA TRP A 167 9.15 -5.22 -0.86
C TRP A 167 8.75 -6.59 -1.39
N VAL A 168 8.56 -7.53 -0.48
CA VAL A 168 8.13 -8.90 -0.75
C VAL A 168 6.72 -9.13 -0.23
N GLN A 169 5.96 -9.94 -0.95
CA GLN A 169 4.63 -10.40 -0.57
C GLN A 169 4.58 -11.92 -0.66
N TYR A 170 3.83 -12.51 0.25
CA TYR A 170 3.60 -13.95 0.30
C TYR A 170 2.11 -14.24 0.17
N LYS A 171 1.79 -15.34 -0.48
CA LYS A 171 0.49 -15.97 -0.43
C LYS A 171 0.55 -17.11 0.56
N LEU A 172 -0.40 -17.13 1.48
CA LEU A 172 -0.47 -18.09 2.56
C LEU A 172 -1.73 -18.95 2.38
N PRO A 173 -1.65 -20.26 2.59
CA PRO A 173 -2.83 -21.10 2.62
C PRO A 173 -3.68 -20.74 3.85
N PRO A 174 -5.01 -20.66 3.70
CA PRO A 174 -5.87 -20.11 4.74
C PRO A 174 -6.18 -21.09 5.88
N THR A 175 -6.04 -22.38 5.60
CA THR A 175 -6.54 -23.47 6.46
C THR A 175 -5.48 -24.07 7.36
N GLN A 176 -4.23 -23.74 7.14
CA GLN A 176 -3.16 -24.21 8.03
C GLN A 176 -3.15 -23.32 9.27
N GLY A 177 -3.53 -23.92 10.38
CA GLY A 177 -3.40 -23.26 11.68
C GLY A 177 -1.98 -22.72 11.88
N VAL A 178 -1.86 -21.76 12.75
CA VAL A 178 -0.54 -21.29 13.20
C VAL A 178 0.27 -22.46 13.73
N SER A 179 1.59 -22.40 13.58
CA SER A 179 2.49 -23.44 14.09
C SER A 179 2.34 -23.62 15.62
N ASP A 180 2.64 -24.82 16.11
CA ASP A 180 2.62 -25.11 17.56
C ASP A 180 3.52 -24.13 18.33
N LYS A 181 4.62 -23.68 17.72
CA LYS A 181 5.49 -22.67 18.30
C LYS A 181 4.76 -21.35 18.54
N LEU A 182 4.02 -20.85 17.55
CA LEU A 182 3.24 -19.61 17.71
C LEU A 182 2.12 -19.79 18.74
N ARG A 183 1.46 -20.95 18.77
CA ARG A 183 0.42 -21.26 19.76
C ARG A 183 1.00 -21.25 21.18
N ARG A 184 2.14 -21.89 21.43
CA ARG A 184 2.82 -21.87 22.73
C ARG A 184 3.22 -20.44 23.14
N ILE A 185 3.70 -19.63 22.20
CA ILE A 185 4.04 -18.21 22.50
C ILE A 185 2.78 -17.44 22.89
N ASN A 186 1.68 -17.60 22.17
CA ASN A 186 0.40 -16.99 22.51
C ASN A 186 -0.03 -17.33 23.93
N ASP A 187 -0.08 -18.64 24.25
CA ASP A 187 -0.56 -19.13 25.55
C ASP A 187 0.34 -18.63 26.70
N MET A 188 1.67 -18.65 26.49
CA MET A 188 2.63 -18.12 27.43
C MET A 188 2.44 -16.60 27.68
N LEU A 189 2.22 -15.83 26.62
CA LEU A 189 2.03 -14.37 26.73
C LEU A 189 0.76 -14.03 27.50
N LEU A 190 -0.36 -14.69 27.17
CA LEU A 190 -1.64 -14.46 27.84
C LEU A 190 -1.65 -14.95 29.30
N ALA A 191 -0.87 -15.99 29.64
CA ALA A 191 -0.73 -16.47 31.01
C ALA A 191 0.20 -15.58 31.86
N ARG A 192 1.25 -15.02 31.26
CA ARG A 192 2.32 -14.32 31.99
C ARG A 192 2.07 -12.81 32.11
N TYR A 193 1.38 -12.22 31.17
CA TYR A 193 1.19 -10.77 31.09
C TYR A 193 -0.30 -10.41 31.09
N PRO A 194 -0.69 -9.26 31.65
CA PRO A 194 -2.06 -8.80 31.64
C PRO A 194 -2.49 -8.27 30.26
N LEU A 195 -2.30 -9.11 29.23
CA LEU A 195 -2.70 -8.83 27.86
C LEU A 195 -4.05 -9.45 27.57
N ARG A 196 -4.87 -8.74 26.80
CA ARG A 196 -6.18 -9.25 26.37
C ARG A 196 -6.49 -8.86 24.94
N VAL A 197 -7.08 -9.76 24.18
CA VAL A 197 -7.76 -9.43 22.92
C VAL A 197 -9.06 -8.72 23.26
N VAL A 198 -9.28 -7.54 22.68
CA VAL A 198 -10.49 -6.75 22.93
C VAL A 198 -11.51 -6.94 21.83
N ASP A 199 -12.79 -6.91 22.21
CA ASP A 199 -13.89 -6.94 21.26
C ASP A 199 -13.88 -5.65 20.41
N LEU A 200 -13.72 -5.81 19.11
CA LEU A 200 -13.70 -4.70 18.18
C LEU A 200 -15.02 -3.90 18.21
N ASN A 201 -16.17 -4.53 18.45
CA ASN A 201 -17.44 -3.83 18.54
C ASN A 201 -17.51 -2.91 19.77
N VAL A 202 -16.78 -3.23 20.82
CA VAL A 202 -16.69 -2.41 22.03
C VAL A 202 -15.69 -1.27 21.79
N ILE A 203 -14.49 -1.59 21.29
CA ILE A 203 -13.44 -0.58 21.12
C ILE A 203 -13.80 0.46 20.04
N LYS A 204 -14.50 0.09 18.98
CA LYS A 204 -14.98 1.00 17.92
C LYS A 204 -15.92 2.09 18.41
N LYS A 205 -16.50 1.94 19.59
CA LYS A 205 -17.38 2.94 20.22
C LYS A 205 -16.64 3.96 21.07
N GLN A 206 -15.33 3.78 21.26
CA GLN A 206 -14.50 4.72 22.01
C GLN A 206 -14.11 5.89 21.10
N ASP A 207 -14.41 7.10 21.53
CA ASP A 207 -14.20 8.32 20.73
C ASP A 207 -12.71 8.57 20.43
N ASP A 208 -11.81 8.13 21.31
CA ASP A 208 -10.38 8.31 21.22
C ASP A 208 -9.64 7.16 20.50
N LEU A 209 -10.35 6.11 20.05
CA LEU A 209 -9.72 4.96 19.40
C LEU A 209 -8.87 5.36 18.18
N ILE A 210 -9.38 6.25 17.34
CA ILE A 210 -8.70 6.70 16.12
C ILE A 210 -7.38 7.37 16.50
N GLU A 211 -7.41 8.27 17.46
CA GLU A 211 -6.22 9.00 17.93
C GLU A 211 -5.19 8.03 18.50
N ARG A 212 -5.57 7.19 19.46
CA ARG A 212 -4.68 6.18 20.08
C ARG A 212 -4.09 5.20 19.07
N PHE A 213 -4.89 4.76 18.09
CA PHE A 213 -4.41 3.87 17.05
C PHE A 213 -3.34 4.54 16.18
N PHE A 214 -3.58 5.78 15.73
CA PHE A 214 -2.63 6.45 14.87
C PHE A 214 -1.40 6.98 15.62
N ASP A 215 -1.51 7.29 16.90
CA ASP A 215 -0.35 7.56 17.75
C ASP A 215 0.52 6.31 17.87
N HIS A 216 -0.09 5.17 18.17
CA HIS A 216 0.60 3.88 18.18
C HIS A 216 1.21 3.53 16.81
N TYR A 217 0.47 3.78 15.71
CA TYR A 217 0.99 3.62 14.35
C TYR A 217 2.22 4.50 14.11
N ASN A 218 2.14 5.78 14.42
CA ASN A 218 3.25 6.71 14.25
C ASN A 218 4.50 6.29 15.05
N GLU A 219 4.34 5.70 16.23
CA GLU A 219 5.46 5.17 17.04
C GLU A 219 6.04 3.87 16.46
N THR A 220 5.17 2.92 16.10
CA THR A 220 5.60 1.58 15.68
C THR A 220 6.19 1.54 14.29
N PHE A 221 5.79 2.47 13.40
CA PHE A 221 6.23 2.51 12.01
C PHE A 221 7.40 3.45 11.73
N LYS A 222 7.97 4.12 12.74
CA LYS A 222 9.13 5.03 12.59
C LYS A 222 10.33 4.43 11.87
N ARG A 223 10.50 3.11 11.93
CA ARG A 223 11.60 2.37 11.29
C ARG A 223 11.26 1.82 9.91
N VAL A 224 10.01 2.00 9.46
CA VAL A 224 9.60 1.55 8.13
C VAL A 224 10.18 2.49 7.08
N HIS A 225 10.73 1.91 6.02
CA HIS A 225 11.30 2.68 4.90
C HIS A 225 10.28 3.69 4.34
N ASN A 226 10.72 4.90 4.06
CA ASN A 226 9.91 6.01 3.58
C ASN A 226 8.79 6.50 4.53
N PHE A 227 8.79 6.08 5.80
CA PHE A 227 7.79 6.51 6.77
C PHE A 227 7.84 8.03 7.01
N VAL A 228 6.67 8.62 7.08
CA VAL A 228 6.47 10.00 7.55
C VAL A 228 5.26 9.98 8.48
N PRO A 229 5.35 10.53 9.71
CA PRO A 229 4.22 10.59 10.61
C PRO A 229 3.02 11.28 9.95
N LEU A 230 1.82 10.71 10.11
CA LEU A 230 0.60 11.30 9.59
C LEU A 230 0.25 12.60 10.32
N THR A 231 -0.29 13.57 9.60
CA THR A 231 -0.86 14.78 10.19
C THR A 231 -2.25 14.49 10.78
N LYS A 232 -2.72 15.34 11.71
CA LYS A 232 -4.05 15.20 12.26
C LYS A 232 -5.15 15.17 11.19
N LYS A 233 -5.03 15.99 10.16
CA LYS A 233 -5.98 16.02 9.03
C LYS A 233 -6.00 14.70 8.23
N GLU A 234 -4.82 14.08 8.02
CA GLU A 234 -4.72 12.75 7.41
C GLU A 234 -5.35 11.69 8.30
N ILE A 235 -5.07 11.71 9.60
CA ILE A 235 -5.64 10.80 10.60
C ILE A 235 -7.16 10.91 10.62
N ASP A 236 -7.73 12.12 10.63
CA ASP A 236 -9.18 12.34 10.63
C ASP A 236 -9.85 11.75 9.37
N VAL A 237 -9.23 11.92 8.20
CA VAL A 237 -9.74 11.36 6.93
C VAL A 237 -9.64 9.85 6.92
N LEU A 238 -8.47 9.29 7.22
CA LEU A 238 -8.21 7.85 7.21
C LEU A 238 -9.03 7.13 8.28
N GLY A 239 -9.07 7.67 9.50
CA GLY A 239 -9.84 7.08 10.60
C GLY A 239 -11.32 6.97 10.27
N LYS A 240 -11.94 8.05 9.76
CA LYS A 240 -13.35 8.04 9.34
C LYS A 240 -13.63 7.05 8.20
N GLN A 241 -12.66 6.88 7.30
CA GLN A 241 -12.77 5.98 6.16
C GLN A 241 -12.65 4.51 6.58
N TYR A 242 -11.62 4.16 7.35
CA TYR A 242 -11.25 2.76 7.57
C TYR A 242 -11.89 2.14 8.81
N ILE A 243 -12.16 2.90 9.90
CA ILE A 243 -12.70 2.31 11.12
C ILE A 243 -14.03 1.59 10.90
N LYS A 244 -14.87 2.10 9.99
CA LYS A 244 -16.17 1.50 9.64
C LYS A 244 -16.03 0.19 8.87
N LEU A 245 -14.88 0.01 8.19
CA LEU A 245 -14.59 -1.18 7.39
C LEU A 245 -13.93 -2.30 8.20
N LEU A 246 -13.53 -2.05 9.46
CA LEU A 246 -12.96 -3.08 10.31
C LEU A 246 -14.04 -4.10 10.70
N ARG A 247 -13.71 -5.37 10.58
CA ARG A 247 -14.60 -6.50 10.91
C ARG A 247 -14.02 -7.29 12.09
N PRO A 248 -14.83 -7.63 13.12
CA PRO A 248 -14.32 -8.33 14.31
C PRO A 248 -13.60 -9.64 14.00
N GLU A 249 -14.09 -10.38 13.02
CA GLU A 249 -13.50 -11.67 12.64
C GLU A 249 -12.19 -11.57 11.87
N LEU A 250 -11.84 -10.38 11.33
CA LEU A 250 -10.63 -10.15 10.56
C LEU A 250 -9.61 -9.29 11.28
N ASN A 251 -10.00 -8.65 12.40
CA ASN A 251 -9.17 -7.64 13.04
C ASN A 251 -9.01 -7.93 14.52
N CYS A 252 -7.80 -7.77 15.03
CA CYS A 252 -7.45 -8.06 16.40
C CYS A 252 -6.73 -6.85 17.00
N PHE A 253 -7.18 -6.42 18.17
CA PHE A 253 -6.48 -5.46 19.01
C PHE A 253 -6.15 -6.13 20.33
N VAL A 254 -4.88 -6.05 20.72
CA VAL A 254 -4.37 -6.56 22.00
C VAL A 254 -4.07 -5.37 22.88
N MET A 255 -4.66 -5.32 24.06
CA MET A 255 -4.44 -4.25 25.04
C MET A 255 -3.80 -4.78 26.31
N ASP A 256 -3.01 -3.93 26.97
CA ASP A 256 -2.50 -4.15 28.32
C ASP A 256 -3.55 -3.76 29.38
N ASP A 257 -3.19 -3.91 30.66
CA ASP A 257 -4.02 -3.57 31.82
C ASP A 257 -4.25 -2.05 31.97
N GLN A 258 -3.42 -1.23 31.35
CA GLN A 258 -3.57 0.23 31.33
C GLN A 258 -4.44 0.70 30.13
N GLY A 259 -4.95 -0.22 29.33
CA GLY A 259 -5.75 0.10 28.15
C GLY A 259 -4.94 0.62 26.97
N ARG A 260 -3.60 0.46 26.96
CA ARG A 260 -2.75 0.84 25.81
C ARG A 260 -2.74 -0.28 24.78
N ILE A 261 -2.61 0.08 23.53
CA ILE A 261 -2.48 -0.89 22.43
C ILE A 261 -1.10 -1.54 22.51
N ALA A 262 -1.04 -2.81 22.85
CA ALA A 262 0.19 -3.60 22.86
C ALA A 262 0.52 -4.15 21.46
N ALA A 263 -0.51 -4.55 20.71
CA ALA A 263 -0.38 -5.00 19.33
C ALA A 263 -1.74 -4.91 18.60
N TYR A 264 -1.69 -4.92 17.29
CA TYR A 264 -2.87 -5.06 16.44
C TYR A 264 -2.57 -5.79 15.15
N GLY A 265 -3.61 -6.38 14.58
CA GLY A 265 -3.60 -6.93 13.23
C GLY A 265 -4.85 -6.48 12.49
N ILE A 266 -4.66 -5.94 11.30
CA ILE A 266 -5.74 -5.43 10.45
C ILE A 266 -5.72 -6.18 9.13
N CYS A 267 -6.87 -6.78 8.80
CA CYS A 267 -7.09 -7.48 7.56
C CYS A 267 -8.42 -7.04 6.93
N PHE A 268 -8.50 -7.16 5.62
CA PHE A 268 -9.72 -6.93 4.87
C PHE A 268 -10.04 -8.12 3.96
N PRO A 269 -11.30 -8.33 3.58
CA PRO A 269 -11.63 -9.19 2.47
C PRO A 269 -10.85 -8.77 1.22
N SER A 270 -10.33 -9.72 0.44
CA SER A 270 -9.69 -9.37 -0.83
C SER A 270 -10.74 -8.84 -1.81
N LEU A 271 -10.52 -7.63 -2.29
CA LEU A 271 -11.44 -6.90 -3.18
C LEU A 271 -10.95 -6.84 -4.63
N SER A 272 -9.80 -7.43 -4.96
CA SER A 272 -9.16 -7.27 -6.27
C SER A 272 -10.06 -7.69 -7.42
N GLU A 273 -10.70 -8.85 -7.35
CA GLU A 273 -11.66 -9.30 -8.38
C GLU A 273 -12.88 -8.39 -8.51
N ALA A 274 -13.35 -7.83 -7.41
CA ALA A 274 -14.49 -6.91 -7.42
C ALA A 274 -14.12 -5.59 -8.12
N TYR A 275 -12.91 -5.08 -7.88
CA TYR A 275 -12.38 -3.90 -8.55
C TYR A 275 -12.15 -4.15 -10.04
N GLN A 276 -11.67 -5.33 -10.43
CA GLN A 276 -11.58 -5.73 -11.85
C GLN A 276 -12.95 -5.70 -12.53
N LYS A 277 -13.98 -6.27 -11.88
CA LYS A 277 -15.38 -6.25 -12.37
C LYS A 277 -15.96 -4.84 -12.42
N ALA A 278 -15.60 -3.97 -11.49
CA ALA A 278 -16.02 -2.57 -11.44
C ALA A 278 -15.39 -1.70 -12.56
N LYS A 279 -14.26 -2.13 -13.15
CA LYS A 279 -13.58 -1.44 -14.27
C LYS A 279 -13.40 0.07 -14.02
N GLY A 280 -12.93 0.43 -12.81
CA GLY A 280 -12.70 1.82 -12.40
C GLY A 280 -13.96 2.65 -12.15
N ARG A 281 -15.17 2.06 -12.14
CA ARG A 281 -16.45 2.76 -11.98
C ARG A 281 -17.26 2.16 -10.82
N LEU A 282 -17.72 3.03 -9.90
CA LEU A 282 -18.61 2.60 -8.84
C LEU A 282 -20.05 2.35 -9.35
N PHE A 283 -20.51 3.17 -10.28
CA PHE A 283 -21.87 3.07 -10.87
C PHE A 283 -21.79 2.63 -12.33
N PRO A 284 -22.79 1.87 -12.84
CA PRO A 284 -24.02 1.45 -12.14
C PRO A 284 -23.86 0.22 -11.23
N PHE A 285 -22.92 -0.70 -11.48
CA PHE A 285 -22.86 -2.00 -10.79
C PHE A 285 -21.56 -2.25 -10.00
N GLY A 286 -20.56 -1.38 -10.08
CA GLY A 286 -19.29 -1.55 -9.37
C GLY A 286 -19.46 -1.64 -7.86
N TRP A 287 -20.32 -0.80 -7.27
CA TRP A 287 -20.65 -0.83 -5.85
C TRP A 287 -21.18 -2.19 -5.39
N TRP A 288 -22.01 -2.86 -6.23
CA TRP A 288 -22.57 -4.15 -5.91
C TRP A 288 -21.49 -5.24 -5.88
N HIS A 289 -20.56 -5.24 -6.86
CA HIS A 289 -19.45 -6.18 -6.86
C HIS A 289 -18.58 -6.02 -5.61
N ILE A 290 -18.29 -4.78 -5.21
CA ILE A 290 -17.47 -4.47 -4.03
C ILE A 290 -18.20 -4.89 -2.76
N LEU A 291 -19.47 -4.54 -2.60
CA LEU A 291 -20.27 -4.91 -1.42
C LEU A 291 -20.40 -6.44 -1.31
N ARG A 292 -20.65 -7.14 -2.41
CA ARG A 292 -20.71 -8.60 -2.44
C ARG A 292 -19.39 -9.22 -2.00
N ALA A 293 -18.25 -8.76 -2.54
CA ALA A 293 -16.93 -9.26 -2.16
C ALA A 293 -16.58 -8.95 -0.71
N TYR A 294 -16.99 -7.78 -0.21
CA TYR A 294 -16.79 -7.41 1.18
C TYR A 294 -17.58 -8.31 2.16
N THR A 295 -18.77 -8.80 1.75
CA THR A 295 -19.63 -9.65 2.61
C THR A 295 -19.41 -11.15 2.40
N LYS A 296 -19.08 -11.57 1.16
CA LYS A 296 -18.85 -12.97 0.78
C LYS A 296 -17.48 -13.08 0.13
N TYR A 297 -16.47 -13.32 0.94
CA TYR A 297 -15.07 -13.40 0.52
C TYR A 297 -14.50 -14.79 0.71
N SER A 298 -13.58 -15.18 -0.17
CA SER A 298 -12.79 -16.40 -0.07
C SER A 298 -11.29 -16.12 0.04
N GLY A 299 -10.89 -14.86 -0.09
CA GLY A 299 -9.52 -14.39 0.07
C GLY A 299 -9.43 -13.24 1.07
N ILE A 300 -8.28 -13.10 1.72
CA ILE A 300 -8.02 -12.06 2.72
C ILE A 300 -6.71 -11.34 2.39
N ASP A 301 -6.75 -10.03 2.51
CA ASP A 301 -5.58 -9.17 2.44
C ASP A 301 -5.12 -8.82 3.86
N LEU A 302 -3.92 -9.30 4.23
CA LEU A 302 -3.28 -8.99 5.52
C LEU A 302 -2.61 -7.63 5.39
N MET A 303 -3.30 -6.57 5.84
CA MET A 303 -2.89 -5.20 5.53
C MET A 303 -1.84 -4.65 6.48
N MET A 304 -1.99 -4.89 7.78
CA MET A 304 -1.16 -4.23 8.77
C MET A 304 -1.04 -5.05 10.04
N VAL A 305 0.18 -5.24 10.51
CA VAL A 305 0.48 -5.80 11.83
C VAL A 305 1.42 -4.83 12.53
N GLY A 306 1.01 -4.34 13.69
CA GLY A 306 1.80 -3.45 14.53
C GLY A 306 1.95 -4.01 15.92
N ALA A 307 3.11 -3.81 16.52
CA ALA A 307 3.38 -4.14 17.93
C ALA A 307 4.15 -3.01 18.58
N ASP A 308 3.73 -2.61 19.76
CA ASP A 308 4.45 -1.62 20.57
C ASP A 308 5.90 -2.05 20.77
N PRO A 309 6.89 -1.14 20.72
CA PRO A 309 8.30 -1.47 20.90
C PRO A 309 8.60 -2.29 22.16
N ALA A 310 7.87 -2.06 23.26
CA ALA A 310 8.02 -2.82 24.51
C ALA A 310 7.60 -4.31 24.38
N TRP A 311 6.82 -4.64 23.36
CA TRP A 311 6.26 -5.97 23.12
C TRP A 311 6.83 -6.67 21.89
N GLN A 312 7.49 -5.95 20.96
CA GLN A 312 8.03 -6.51 19.72
C GLN A 312 8.96 -7.72 19.96
N SER A 313 9.91 -7.59 20.89
CA SER A 313 10.87 -8.66 21.21
C SER A 313 10.26 -9.86 21.92
N LYS A 314 9.04 -9.73 22.47
CA LYS A 314 8.34 -10.79 23.20
C LYS A 314 7.47 -11.67 22.30
N GLY A 315 7.33 -11.32 20.99
CA GLY A 315 6.54 -12.09 20.05
C GLY A 315 5.02 -11.89 20.16
N VAL A 316 4.57 -10.71 20.61
CA VAL A 316 3.14 -10.39 20.83
C VAL A 316 2.28 -10.56 19.58
N SER A 317 2.84 -10.50 18.37
CA SER A 317 2.16 -10.78 17.11
C SER A 317 1.58 -12.21 17.04
N ALA A 318 2.10 -13.16 17.84
CA ALA A 318 1.54 -14.50 17.92
C ALA A 318 0.06 -14.50 18.35
N ILE A 319 -0.33 -13.56 19.21
CA ILE A 319 -1.72 -13.42 19.66
C ILE A 319 -2.64 -13.10 18.48
N PHE A 320 -2.23 -12.16 17.62
CA PHE A 320 -2.96 -11.84 16.40
C PHE A 320 -3.07 -13.02 15.45
N HIS A 321 -1.96 -13.71 15.18
CA HIS A 321 -1.96 -14.86 14.28
C HIS A 321 -2.83 -16.02 14.78
N CYS A 322 -2.80 -16.29 16.08
CA CYS A 322 -3.67 -17.29 16.71
C CYS A 322 -5.14 -16.89 16.64
N HIS A 323 -5.45 -15.62 16.93
CA HIS A 323 -6.81 -15.09 16.85
C HIS A 323 -7.41 -15.24 15.45
N LEU A 324 -6.63 -14.89 14.40
CA LEU A 324 -7.08 -15.08 13.02
C LEU A 324 -7.30 -16.54 12.69
N ALA A 325 -6.35 -17.42 13.02
CA ALA A 325 -6.44 -18.85 12.75
C ALA A 325 -7.69 -19.46 13.39
N ASP A 326 -8.01 -19.07 14.63
CA ASP A 326 -9.19 -19.55 15.33
C ASP A 326 -10.50 -19.04 14.70
N ASN A 327 -10.52 -17.76 14.28
CA ASN A 327 -11.67 -17.17 13.58
C ASN A 327 -11.90 -17.75 12.18
N PHE A 328 -10.85 -18.29 11.55
CA PHE A 328 -10.96 -18.86 10.20
C PHE A 328 -11.23 -20.35 10.20
N LYS A 329 -11.13 -21.01 11.34
CA LYS A 329 -11.42 -22.44 11.46
C LYS A 329 -12.84 -22.75 10.98
N GLY A 330 -12.93 -23.63 9.98
CA GLY A 330 -14.22 -24.04 9.39
C GLY A 330 -14.81 -23.06 8.36
N LYS A 331 -14.12 -21.97 8.01
CA LYS A 331 -14.55 -21.07 6.93
C LYS A 331 -13.95 -21.51 5.59
N ASP A 332 -14.72 -21.30 4.51
CA ASP A 332 -14.26 -21.59 3.12
C ASP A 332 -13.38 -20.45 2.60
N LEU A 333 -12.18 -20.34 3.19
CA LEU A 333 -11.15 -19.41 2.74
C LEU A 333 -10.16 -20.16 1.83
N LYS A 334 -9.75 -19.53 0.76
CA LYS A 334 -8.84 -20.12 -0.23
C LYS A 334 -7.40 -19.63 -0.08
N TYR A 335 -7.21 -18.39 0.36
CA TYR A 335 -5.88 -17.79 0.50
C TYR A 335 -5.89 -16.55 1.40
N SER A 336 -4.71 -16.22 1.89
CA SER A 336 -4.38 -14.90 2.44
C SER A 336 -3.17 -14.33 1.72
N ILE A 337 -3.14 -13.03 1.46
CA ILE A 337 -1.99 -12.35 0.85
C ILE A 337 -1.45 -11.32 1.84
N THR A 338 -0.14 -11.35 2.09
CA THR A 338 0.51 -10.37 2.97
C THR A 338 0.58 -9.01 2.28
N ASN A 339 0.55 -7.93 3.07
CA ASN A 339 0.93 -6.62 2.56
C ASN A 339 2.40 -6.61 2.11
N PRO A 340 2.80 -5.77 1.14
CA PRO A 340 4.22 -5.62 0.81
C PRO A 340 5.03 -5.24 2.05
N GLN A 341 6.07 -6.02 2.34
CA GLN A 341 6.96 -5.82 3.48
C GLN A 341 8.38 -5.69 2.97
N ILE A 342 9.13 -4.73 3.51
CA ILE A 342 10.52 -4.52 3.10
C ILE A 342 11.34 -5.79 3.36
N GLU A 343 12.17 -6.19 2.41
CA GLU A 343 12.87 -7.49 2.43
C GLU A 343 13.77 -7.68 3.67
N ASP A 344 14.37 -6.59 4.18
CA ASP A 344 15.26 -6.62 5.34
C ASP A 344 14.53 -6.52 6.70
N ASN A 345 13.19 -6.47 6.69
CA ASN A 345 12.44 -6.38 7.94
C ASN A 345 12.42 -7.72 8.67
N SER A 346 12.91 -7.76 9.90
CA SER A 346 12.89 -8.96 10.74
C SER A 346 11.47 -9.52 10.99
N ALA A 347 10.44 -8.68 10.88
CA ALA A 347 9.04 -9.11 10.97
C ALA A 347 8.63 -10.06 9.82
N VAL A 348 9.33 -10.02 8.67
CA VAL A 348 9.11 -10.95 7.55
C VAL A 348 9.34 -12.40 7.97
N LYS A 349 10.25 -12.64 8.92
CA LYS A 349 10.57 -13.98 9.44
C LYS A 349 9.38 -14.69 10.11
N VAL A 350 8.34 -13.98 10.53
CA VAL A 350 7.13 -14.62 11.06
C VAL A 350 6.48 -15.52 10.02
N TRP A 351 6.57 -15.15 8.75
CA TRP A 351 5.99 -15.93 7.65
C TRP A 351 6.72 -17.24 7.40
N ASP A 352 7.97 -17.42 7.87
CA ASP A 352 8.70 -18.68 7.80
C ASP A 352 8.11 -19.77 8.72
N SER A 353 7.26 -19.35 9.69
CA SER A 353 6.52 -20.29 10.53
C SER A 353 5.25 -20.84 9.89
N TYR A 354 4.86 -20.32 8.72
CA TYR A 354 3.76 -20.84 7.93
C TYR A 354 4.31 -21.87 6.92
N GLN A 355 3.87 -23.12 7.06
CA GLN A 355 4.14 -24.15 6.06
C GLN A 355 3.42 -23.77 4.75
N GLU A 356 4.02 -24.08 3.61
CA GLU A 356 3.42 -23.83 2.27
C GLU A 356 3.20 -22.33 1.94
N LYS A 357 4.00 -21.42 2.51
CA LYS A 357 4.01 -20.04 2.01
C LYS A 357 4.57 -20.05 0.57
N GLU A 358 3.92 -19.29 -0.30
CA GLU A 358 4.35 -19.08 -1.68
C GLU A 358 4.87 -17.65 -1.83
N ASP A 359 6.00 -17.44 -2.51
CA ASP A 359 6.41 -16.13 -2.98
C ASP A 359 5.34 -15.64 -3.97
N TYR A 360 4.81 -14.42 -3.74
CA TYR A 360 3.68 -13.92 -4.51
C TYR A 360 4.07 -12.82 -5.47
N MET A 361 4.58 -11.72 -4.95
CA MET A 361 5.02 -10.57 -5.73
C MET A 361 6.22 -9.90 -5.07
N ARG A 362 7.11 -9.34 -5.89
CA ARG A 362 8.19 -8.45 -5.46
C ARG A 362 8.07 -7.10 -6.13
N ARG A 363 8.22 -6.04 -5.34
CA ARG A 363 8.21 -4.66 -5.83
C ARG A 363 9.49 -3.97 -5.46
N ARG A 364 9.94 -3.05 -6.33
CA ARG A 364 11.20 -2.32 -6.16
C ARG A 364 10.97 -0.82 -6.12
N CYS A 365 11.59 -0.15 -5.16
CA CYS A 365 11.85 1.27 -5.23
C CYS A 365 13.18 1.50 -5.93
N TYR A 366 13.17 2.42 -6.85
CA TYR A 366 14.37 2.85 -7.57
C TYR A 366 14.81 4.23 -7.13
N ILE A 367 16.10 4.51 -7.26
CA ILE A 367 16.69 5.81 -6.96
C ILE A 367 17.69 6.19 -8.05
N LYS A 368 17.83 7.50 -8.29
CA LYS A 368 18.81 8.06 -9.19
C LYS A 368 19.26 9.43 -8.69
N THR A 369 20.57 9.71 -8.75
CA THR A 369 21.12 11.05 -8.53
C THR A 369 20.82 11.93 -9.74
N ILE A 370 20.30 13.11 -9.49
CA ILE A 370 20.03 14.13 -10.51
C ILE A 370 21.32 14.89 -10.81
N LYS A 371 21.77 14.84 -12.05
CA LYS A 371 22.98 15.52 -12.53
C LYS A 371 22.70 16.93 -13.03
#